data_2b99d64b3ac943886526e8a313da6303
#
_entry.id   2b99d64b3ac943886526e8a313da6303
#
_cell.length_a   1.000
_cell.length_b   1.000
_cell.length_c   1.000
_cell.angle_alpha   90.00
_cell.angle_beta   90.00
_cell.angle_gamma   90.00
#
_symmetry.space_group_name_H-M   'P 1'
#
loop_
_entity.id
_entity.type
_entity.pdbx_description
1 polymer ?
#
loop_
_entity_poly.entity_id
_entity_poly.type
_entity_poly.pdbx_seq_one_letter_code
_entity_poly.pdbx_strand_id
1 'polypeptide(L)'
;MKIKDTVHFEWYKHLFIALLLLAFLYASIVSTDANFEQLAGNIGQVGVFLKKLAHPQFSYLPKLVDPMVKTLKMSALGTALGILLAIPFAFLATTVVTDNRIITGVCRFFLNVIRTIPNLLLASLLVAIVGIGEATGVLTIAIFT
;
A
#
# COMPACT_ATOMS: atom_id res chain seq x y z
N MET A 1 30.13 -47.58 16.87
CA MET A 1 29.41 -46.47 16.32
C MET A 1 29.95 -45.22 17.01
N LYS A 2 30.82 -44.46 16.31
CA LYS A 2 31.52 -43.31 16.91
C LYS A 2 30.63 -42.06 16.79
N ILE A 3 30.32 -41.49 17.94
CA ILE A 3 29.48 -40.26 18.08
C ILE A 3 30.06 -39.05 17.32
N LYS A 4 31.29 -39.14 16.81
CA LYS A 4 32.00 -38.08 16.09
C LYS A 4 31.46 -37.75 14.67
N ASP A 5 30.68 -38.65 14.09
CA ASP A 5 30.25 -38.48 12.68
C ASP A 5 28.87 -37.83 12.53
N THR A 6 28.23 -37.44 13.64
CA THR A 6 26.85 -36.89 13.61
C THR A 6 26.76 -35.39 13.98
N VAL A 7 27.87 -34.81 14.44
CA VAL A 7 27.89 -33.37 14.78
C VAL A 7 28.72 -32.63 13.74
N HIS A 8 28.08 -32.15 12.71
CA HIS A 8 28.69 -31.17 11.81
C HIS A 8 28.94 -29.88 12.61
N PHE A 9 30.21 -29.64 12.87
CA PHE A 9 30.71 -28.51 13.66
C PHE A 9 30.59 -27.23 12.79
N GLU A 10 29.37 -26.89 12.43
CA GLU A 10 29.07 -25.67 11.62
C GLU A 10 28.63 -24.49 12.48
N TRP A 11 28.73 -24.61 13.80
CA TRP A 11 28.31 -23.55 14.72
C TRP A 11 29.08 -22.25 14.51
N TYR A 12 30.32 -22.27 14.04
CA TYR A 12 31.08 -21.07 13.71
C TYR A 12 30.46 -20.31 12.50
N LYS A 13 29.84 -20.99 11.53
CA LYS A 13 29.10 -20.36 10.44
C LYS A 13 27.87 -19.63 10.98
N HIS A 14 27.11 -20.28 11.86
CA HIS A 14 25.96 -19.65 12.51
C HIS A 14 26.38 -18.48 13.41
N LEU A 15 27.50 -18.61 14.11
CA LEU A 15 28.04 -17.52 14.92
C LEU A 15 28.52 -16.35 14.06
N PHE A 16 29.16 -16.63 12.92
CA PHE A 16 29.55 -15.59 11.96
C PHE A 16 28.32 -14.87 11.36
N ILE A 17 27.28 -15.62 10.96
CA ILE A 17 26.03 -15.05 10.45
C ILE A 17 25.35 -14.22 11.53
N ALA A 18 25.29 -14.70 12.77
CA ALA A 18 24.72 -13.95 13.89
C ALA A 18 25.48 -12.65 14.16
N LEU A 19 26.81 -12.67 14.13
CA LEU A 19 27.67 -11.49 14.29
C LEU A 19 27.44 -10.49 13.14
N LEU A 20 27.32 -10.99 11.91
CA LEU A 20 27.06 -10.16 10.74
C LEU A 20 25.67 -9.50 10.80
N LEU A 21 24.66 -10.26 11.25
CA LEU A 21 23.30 -9.71 11.48
C LEU A 21 23.29 -8.66 12.59
N LEU A 22 24.01 -8.89 13.70
CA LEU A 22 24.13 -7.91 14.78
C LEU A 22 24.85 -6.63 14.32
N ALA A 23 25.92 -6.76 13.52
CA ALA A 23 26.61 -5.61 12.94
C ALA A 23 25.71 -4.83 11.99
N PHE A 24 24.91 -5.53 11.18
CA PHE A 24 23.93 -4.89 10.27
C PHE A 24 22.82 -4.17 11.06
N LEU A 25 22.29 -4.80 12.12
CA LEU A 25 21.31 -4.18 13.01
C LEU A 25 21.89 -2.94 13.68
N TYR A 26 23.11 -3.03 14.21
CA TYR A 26 23.78 -1.90 14.83
C TYR A 26 23.98 -0.73 13.84
N ALA A 27 24.50 -1.02 12.64
CA ALA A 27 24.66 -0.03 11.58
C ALA A 27 23.32 0.59 11.18
N SER A 28 22.25 -0.20 11.10
CA SER A 28 20.89 0.27 10.79
C SER A 28 20.37 1.21 11.88
N ILE A 29 20.54 0.87 13.15
CA ILE A 29 20.10 1.71 14.28
C ILE A 29 20.85 3.06 14.26
N VAL A 30 22.16 3.02 14.04
CA VAL A 30 22.99 4.24 13.99
C VAL A 30 22.63 5.10 12.76
N SER A 31 22.44 4.47 11.59
CA SER A 31 22.12 5.19 10.35
C SER A 31 20.70 5.79 10.33
N THR A 32 19.79 5.23 11.14
CA THR A 32 18.38 5.67 11.18
C THR A 32 18.15 6.69 12.31
N ASP A 33 19.18 7.05 13.09
CA ASP A 33 19.04 7.89 14.30
C ASP A 33 17.90 7.40 15.21
N ALA A 34 17.77 6.07 15.32
CA ALA A 34 16.70 5.45 16.10
C ALA A 34 16.89 5.77 17.58
N ASN A 35 16.17 6.77 18.05
CA ASN A 35 16.24 7.24 19.42
C ASN A 35 15.28 6.44 20.31
N PHE A 36 15.76 5.35 20.87
CA PHE A 36 14.99 4.49 21.77
C PHE A 36 14.56 5.21 23.06
N GLU A 37 15.30 6.21 23.47
CA GLU A 37 14.97 7.04 24.65
C GLU A 37 13.72 7.89 24.37
N GLN A 38 13.61 8.48 23.18
CA GLN A 38 12.39 9.16 22.75
C GLN A 38 11.20 8.20 22.61
N LEU A 39 11.45 6.99 22.11
CA LEU A 39 10.40 5.97 22.02
C LEU A 39 9.89 5.58 23.41
N ALA A 40 10.79 5.33 24.34
CA ALA A 40 10.42 5.00 25.73
C ALA A 40 9.72 6.16 26.44
N GLY A 41 10.18 7.40 26.23
CA GLY A 41 9.57 8.61 26.78
C GLY A 41 8.15 8.87 26.24
N ASN A 42 7.91 8.46 24.99
CA ASN A 42 6.63 8.67 24.32
C ASN A 42 5.61 7.53 24.54
N ILE A 43 5.96 6.44 25.21
CA ILE A 43 5.01 5.36 25.56
C ILE A 43 3.82 5.89 26.36
N GLY A 44 4.03 6.91 27.23
CA GLY A 44 2.95 7.58 27.94
C GLY A 44 1.89 8.22 27.04
N GLN A 45 2.27 8.67 25.83
CA GLN A 45 1.34 9.26 24.85
C GLN A 45 0.37 8.21 24.29
N VAL A 46 0.79 6.94 24.21
CA VAL A 46 -0.09 5.83 23.79
C VAL A 46 -1.26 5.70 24.78
N GLY A 47 -0.99 5.80 26.08
CA GLY A 47 -2.03 5.77 27.11
C GLY A 47 -3.01 6.94 26.99
N VAL A 48 -2.50 8.15 26.72
CA VAL A 48 -3.34 9.35 26.46
C VAL A 48 -4.20 9.18 25.22
N PHE A 49 -3.61 8.61 24.15
CA PHE A 49 -4.32 8.33 22.89
C PHE A 49 -5.43 7.29 23.09
N LEU A 50 -5.14 6.18 23.78
CA LEU A 50 -6.13 5.15 24.11
C LEU A 50 -7.25 5.70 24.96
N LYS A 51 -6.94 6.58 25.94
CA LYS A 51 -7.94 7.23 26.77
C LYS A 51 -8.85 8.16 25.98
N LYS A 52 -8.31 8.90 24.99
CA LYS A 52 -9.10 9.72 24.06
C LYS A 52 -9.99 8.87 23.16
N LEU A 53 -9.50 7.72 22.67
CA LEU A 53 -10.30 6.76 21.90
C LEU A 53 -11.45 6.16 22.69
N ALA A 54 -11.25 5.91 24.00
CA ALA A 54 -12.28 5.38 24.87
C ALA A 54 -13.42 6.39 25.19
N HIS A 55 -13.22 7.67 24.86
CA HIS A 55 -14.22 8.72 25.07
C HIS A 55 -14.61 9.38 23.73
N PRO A 56 -15.40 8.70 22.88
CA PRO A 56 -15.82 9.23 21.60
C PRO A 56 -16.71 10.47 21.77
N GLN A 57 -16.40 11.52 21.04
CA GLN A 57 -17.20 12.75 21.05
C GLN A 57 -18.34 12.61 20.03
N PHE A 58 -19.51 12.15 20.49
CA PHE A 58 -20.70 11.98 19.64
C PHE A 58 -21.21 13.30 19.02
N SER A 59 -20.89 14.44 19.64
CA SER A 59 -21.20 15.76 19.09
C SER A 59 -20.49 16.06 17.76
N TYR A 60 -19.47 15.27 17.41
CA TYR A 60 -18.75 15.41 16.14
C TYR A 60 -19.41 14.65 14.97
N LEU A 61 -20.35 13.72 15.28
CA LEU A 61 -21.03 12.90 14.26
C LEU A 61 -21.66 13.72 13.12
N PRO A 62 -22.39 14.83 13.39
CA PRO A 62 -22.98 15.63 12.30
C PRO A 62 -21.93 16.17 11.31
N LYS A 63 -20.73 16.47 11.79
CA LYS A 63 -19.64 16.97 10.94
C LYS A 63 -19.02 15.87 10.06
N LEU A 64 -19.23 14.60 10.36
CA LEU A 64 -18.74 13.47 9.55
C LEU A 64 -19.69 13.13 8.40
N VAL A 65 -20.97 13.53 8.46
CA VAL A 65 -21.97 13.19 7.46
C VAL A 65 -21.59 13.74 6.08
N ASP A 66 -21.18 15.00 6.02
CA ASP A 66 -20.81 15.62 4.74
C ASP A 66 -19.60 14.95 4.05
N PRO A 67 -18.45 14.71 4.74
CA PRO A 67 -17.37 13.94 4.16
C PRO A 67 -17.76 12.50 3.78
N MET A 68 -18.60 11.83 4.55
CA MET A 68 -19.08 10.48 4.23
C MET A 68 -19.92 10.48 2.94
N VAL A 69 -20.86 11.40 2.81
CA VAL A 69 -21.68 11.53 1.60
C VAL A 69 -20.81 11.85 0.38
N LYS A 70 -19.82 12.73 0.52
CA LYS A 70 -18.84 13.02 -0.54
C LYS A 70 -18.07 11.77 -0.95
N THR A 71 -17.57 11.00 0.01
CA THR A 71 -16.84 9.74 -0.27
C THR A 71 -17.73 8.73 -1.00
N LEU A 72 -18.99 8.57 -0.60
CA LEU A 72 -19.95 7.70 -1.29
C LEU A 72 -20.22 8.16 -2.72
N LYS A 73 -20.44 9.47 -2.94
CA LYS A 73 -20.63 10.03 -4.28
C LYS A 73 -19.39 9.81 -5.17
N MET A 74 -18.20 10.07 -4.64
CA MET A 74 -16.94 9.87 -5.37
C MET A 74 -16.73 8.38 -5.73
N SER A 75 -17.03 7.48 -4.80
CA SER A 75 -16.93 6.04 -5.03
C SER A 75 -17.92 5.58 -6.11
N ALA A 76 -19.18 5.96 -6.00
CA ALA A 76 -20.20 5.61 -6.98
C ALA A 76 -19.86 6.15 -8.38
N LEU A 77 -19.49 7.42 -8.47
CA LEU A 77 -19.14 8.07 -9.74
C LEU A 77 -17.86 7.45 -10.34
N GLY A 78 -16.82 7.27 -9.52
CA GLY A 78 -15.55 6.68 -9.95
C GLY A 78 -15.72 5.26 -10.46
N THR A 79 -16.48 4.45 -9.75
CA THR A 79 -16.78 3.08 -10.18
C THR A 79 -17.61 3.04 -11.47
N ALA A 80 -18.63 3.89 -11.59
CA ALA A 80 -19.44 3.98 -12.81
C ALA A 80 -18.58 4.36 -14.04
N LEU A 81 -17.73 5.37 -13.90
CA LEU A 81 -16.79 5.77 -14.95
C LEU A 81 -15.77 4.68 -15.25
N GLY A 82 -15.25 4.01 -14.21
CA GLY A 82 -14.30 2.90 -14.37
C GLY A 82 -14.91 1.73 -15.15
N ILE A 83 -16.15 1.33 -14.85
CA ILE A 83 -16.87 0.28 -15.60
C ILE A 83 -17.06 0.72 -17.06
N LEU A 84 -17.50 1.94 -17.32
CA LEU A 84 -17.69 2.44 -18.68
C LEU A 84 -16.39 2.40 -19.49
N LEU A 85 -15.27 2.76 -18.89
CA LEU A 85 -13.95 2.70 -19.52
C LEU A 85 -13.46 1.25 -19.66
N ALA A 86 -13.70 0.38 -18.66
CA ALA A 86 -13.26 -1.01 -18.66
C ALA A 86 -13.88 -1.82 -19.79
N ILE A 87 -15.15 -1.57 -20.17
CA ILE A 87 -15.85 -2.30 -21.22
C ILE A 87 -15.07 -2.32 -22.55
N PRO A 88 -14.71 -1.19 -23.17
CA PRO A 88 -13.99 -1.20 -24.44
C PRO A 88 -12.60 -1.82 -24.31
N PHE A 89 -11.88 -1.58 -23.20
CA PHE A 89 -10.58 -2.22 -22.98
C PHE A 89 -10.69 -3.73 -22.80
N ALA A 90 -11.72 -4.23 -22.12
CA ALA A 90 -11.97 -5.65 -21.99
C ALA A 90 -12.21 -6.33 -23.34
N PHE A 91 -12.98 -5.72 -24.23
CA PHE A 91 -13.18 -6.24 -25.59
C PHE A 91 -11.88 -6.24 -26.41
N LEU A 92 -11.09 -5.19 -26.35
CA LEU A 92 -9.80 -5.11 -27.05
C LEU A 92 -8.75 -6.06 -26.48
N ALA A 93 -8.80 -6.37 -25.17
CA ALA A 93 -7.88 -7.27 -24.51
C ALA A 93 -8.23 -8.76 -24.72
N THR A 94 -9.41 -9.07 -25.29
CA THR A 94 -9.91 -10.45 -25.46
C THR A 94 -9.64 -10.93 -26.88
N THR A 95 -8.98 -12.09 -27.00
CA THR A 95 -8.69 -12.72 -28.29
C THR A 95 -9.94 -13.31 -28.97
N VAL A 96 -11.06 -13.42 -28.26
CA VAL A 96 -12.34 -13.91 -28.80
C VAL A 96 -13.03 -12.86 -29.69
N VAL A 97 -12.79 -11.57 -29.39
CA VAL A 97 -13.45 -10.44 -30.10
C VAL A 97 -12.47 -9.75 -31.05
N THR A 98 -11.18 -9.70 -30.68
CA THR A 98 -10.15 -9.01 -31.44
C THR A 98 -9.18 -10.03 -32.05
N ASP A 99 -9.26 -10.25 -33.36
CA ASP A 99 -8.37 -11.17 -34.09
C ASP A 99 -6.91 -10.67 -34.18
N ASN A 100 -6.68 -9.39 -33.90
CA ASN A 100 -5.37 -8.78 -33.98
C ASN A 100 -4.56 -8.96 -32.71
N ARG A 101 -3.58 -9.87 -32.72
CA ARG A 101 -2.68 -10.18 -31.60
C ARG A 101 -1.87 -8.98 -31.10
N ILE A 102 -1.58 -8.02 -31.97
CA ILE A 102 -0.80 -6.82 -31.61
C ILE A 102 -1.67 -5.90 -30.73
N ILE A 103 -2.90 -5.63 -31.14
CA ILE A 103 -3.84 -4.80 -30.39
C ILE A 103 -4.10 -5.42 -29.00
N THR A 104 -4.42 -6.72 -28.98
CA THR A 104 -4.65 -7.44 -27.72
C THR A 104 -3.41 -7.43 -26.82
N GLY A 105 -2.21 -7.61 -27.40
CA GLY A 105 -0.95 -7.57 -26.66
C GLY A 105 -0.68 -6.20 -26.02
N VAL A 106 -0.87 -5.14 -26.79
CA VAL A 106 -0.68 -3.75 -26.33
C VAL A 106 -1.69 -3.42 -25.22
N CYS A 107 -2.98 -3.75 -25.40
CA CYS A 107 -4.00 -3.51 -24.38
C CYS A 107 -3.68 -4.27 -23.09
N ARG A 108 -3.33 -5.53 -23.16
CA ARG A 108 -2.94 -6.34 -22.00
C ARG A 108 -1.70 -5.77 -21.30
N PHE A 109 -0.72 -5.28 -22.05
CA PHE A 109 0.46 -4.66 -21.50
C PHE A 109 0.09 -3.42 -20.67
N PHE A 110 -0.73 -2.52 -21.20
CA PHE A 110 -1.18 -1.32 -20.47
C PHE A 110 -1.99 -1.68 -19.22
N LEU A 111 -2.93 -2.60 -19.33
CA LEU A 111 -3.72 -3.06 -18.18
C LEU A 111 -2.83 -3.67 -17.08
N ASN A 112 -1.82 -4.46 -17.47
CA ASN A 112 -0.87 -5.02 -16.51
C ASN A 112 0.00 -3.95 -15.85
N VAL A 113 0.46 -2.96 -16.60
CA VAL A 113 1.23 -1.83 -16.04
C VAL A 113 0.40 -1.07 -15.00
N ILE A 114 -0.85 -0.72 -15.31
CA ILE A 114 -1.73 -0.04 -14.35
C ILE A 114 -1.93 -0.91 -13.10
N ARG A 115 -2.15 -2.20 -13.26
CA ARG A 115 -2.37 -3.13 -12.14
C ARG A 115 -1.14 -3.32 -11.25
N THR A 116 0.07 -3.12 -11.76
CA THR A 116 1.31 -3.24 -10.97
C THR A 116 1.61 -2.00 -10.13
N ILE A 117 1.00 -0.86 -10.45
CA ILE A 117 1.18 0.38 -9.70
C ILE A 117 0.38 0.29 -8.39
N PRO A 118 1.00 0.47 -7.21
CA PRO A 118 0.26 0.55 -5.96
C PRO A 118 -0.76 1.69 -5.97
N ASN A 119 -1.99 1.43 -5.49
CA ASN A 119 -3.10 2.39 -5.50
C ASN A 119 -2.73 3.76 -4.90
N LEU A 120 -1.98 3.73 -3.77
CA LEU A 120 -1.53 4.96 -3.09
C LEU A 120 -0.55 5.77 -3.93
N LEU A 121 0.30 5.10 -4.72
CA LEU A 121 1.26 5.77 -5.59
C LEU A 121 0.54 6.45 -6.75
N LEU A 122 -0.42 5.79 -7.39
CA LEU A 122 -1.23 6.41 -8.45
C LEU A 122 -2.06 7.58 -7.88
N ALA A 123 -2.69 7.40 -6.71
CA ALA A 123 -3.43 8.47 -6.06
C ALA A 123 -2.56 9.70 -5.79
N SER A 124 -1.34 9.50 -5.26
CA SER A 124 -0.41 10.60 -5.00
C SER A 124 0.07 11.30 -6.27
N LEU A 125 0.30 10.53 -7.35
CA LEU A 125 0.66 11.08 -8.65
C LEU A 125 -0.49 11.91 -9.25
N LEU A 126 -1.72 11.43 -9.15
CA LEU A 126 -2.89 12.17 -9.60
C LEU A 126 -3.13 13.45 -8.77
N VAL A 127 -2.87 13.38 -7.45
CA VAL A 127 -2.89 14.57 -6.59
C VAL A 127 -1.84 15.59 -7.03
N ALA A 128 -0.66 15.16 -7.44
CA ALA A 128 0.39 16.06 -7.91
C ALA A 128 0.03 16.75 -9.25
N ILE A 129 -0.73 16.07 -10.13
CA ILE A 129 -1.10 16.60 -11.46
C ILE A 129 -2.40 17.40 -11.41
N VAL A 130 -3.43 16.87 -10.76
CA VAL A 130 -4.81 17.44 -10.78
C VAL A 130 -5.07 18.31 -9.56
N GLY A 131 -4.31 18.10 -8.48
CA GLY A 131 -4.51 18.74 -7.18
C GLY A 131 -5.34 17.87 -6.23
N ILE A 132 -5.45 18.35 -4.98
CA ILE A 132 -6.26 17.72 -3.94
C ILE A 132 -7.72 18.05 -4.18
N GLY A 133 -8.59 17.02 -4.34
CA GLY A 133 -10.03 17.27 -4.54
C GLY A 133 -10.82 16.01 -4.86
N GLU A 134 -12.13 16.20 -4.95
CA GLU A 134 -13.07 15.11 -5.25
C GLU A 134 -12.82 14.54 -6.65
N ALA A 135 -12.45 15.39 -7.63
CA ALA A 135 -12.13 14.96 -8.98
C ALA A 135 -10.97 13.96 -9.02
N THR A 136 -9.93 14.21 -8.25
CA THR A 136 -8.75 13.31 -8.15
C THR A 136 -9.14 11.96 -7.55
N GLY A 137 -10.00 11.95 -6.53
CA GLY A 137 -10.53 10.72 -5.96
C GLY A 137 -11.35 9.91 -6.96
N VAL A 138 -12.25 10.57 -7.71
CA VAL A 138 -13.05 9.92 -8.76
C VAL A 138 -12.16 9.33 -9.85
N LEU A 139 -11.16 10.08 -10.34
CA LEU A 139 -10.21 9.60 -11.36
C LEU A 139 -9.39 8.41 -10.86
N THR A 140 -8.93 8.48 -9.63
CA THR A 140 -8.18 7.36 -9.02
C THR A 140 -9.02 6.09 -9.01
N ILE A 141 -10.27 6.15 -8.55
CA ILE A 141 -11.17 4.99 -8.50
C ILE A 141 -11.49 4.51 -9.92
N ALA A 142 -11.76 5.43 -10.86
CA ALA A 142 -12.07 5.07 -12.25
C ALA A 142 -10.92 4.34 -12.96
N ILE A 143 -9.67 4.68 -12.68
CA ILE A 143 -8.51 4.02 -13.27
C ILE A 143 -8.28 2.64 -12.65
N PHE A 144 -8.63 2.48 -11.36
CA PHE A 144 -8.43 1.21 -10.65
C PHE A 144 -9.58 0.21 -10.82
N THR A 145 -10.74 0.64 -11.24
CA THR A 145 -11.90 -0.25 -11.46
C THR A 145 -11.81 -0.96 -12.79
#